data_14c73aa9892abaa278ad9c6685f4c470
#
_entry.id   14c73aa9892abaa278ad9c6685f4c470
#
_cell.length_a   1.000
_cell.length_b   1.000
_cell.length_c   1.000
_cell.angle_alpha   90.00
_cell.angle_beta   90.00
_cell.angle_gamma   90.00
#
_symmetry.space_group_name_H-M   'P 1'
#
loop_
_entity.id
_entity.type
_entity.pdbx_description
1 polymer ?
#
loop_
_entity_poly.entity_id
_entity_poly.type
_entity_poly.pdbx_seq_one_letter_code
_entity_poly.pdbx_strand_id
1 'polypeptide(L)'
;MIKKVLIANRGEIAVRIIRACREMRIETVAVYSEADRDALHTQLADEAVCIGPAPSSESYLSMENIIGATIVTGADAIHPGFGFLSENSRFAELCEQCNITFIGPPSTVIASLGNKQAAKNTMANAGVPIIPGGKNPIYTVEEGMKEAETIGYPVIIKAALGGGGKGMRVADTPADFEESFRTAQKETQMAFGDSTMYVEHFVRHPRHIEFQIMADKFGNVIHLGERDCSIQRNHQKMIEESPCEVISDELRARMGEAAVKAAKAAGYENAGTIEFLLDKEGRFYFMEMNTRIQVEHPVTEWVTGVDLVKEQIRIASGLPLSCKQEDIQLTGHAIECRINAENPSKGFRPSPGTITDMYFPGGKGIRIDSAVYSGYTIPPYYDSMIAKVIVWAKNRTEAIRKMQSALGEVIIEGIDTNVDYQYEILDHPDFQSGNTDVEFIERMEADK
;
A
#
# COMPACT_ATOMS: atom_id res chain seq x y z
N MET A 1 -10.67 -1.94 27.26
CA MET A 1 -11.28 -1.50 26.00
C MET A 1 -10.81 -0.07 25.74
N ILE A 2 -10.32 0.22 24.55
CA ILE A 2 -9.83 1.55 24.13
C ILE A 2 -10.99 2.55 24.21
N LYS A 3 -10.77 3.71 24.82
CA LYS A 3 -11.77 4.78 24.98
C LYS A 3 -11.40 6.04 24.22
N LYS A 4 -10.10 6.28 24.01
CA LYS A 4 -9.60 7.46 23.32
C LYS A 4 -8.42 7.07 22.44
N VAL A 5 -8.46 7.46 21.16
CA VAL A 5 -7.42 7.15 20.15
C VAL A 5 -6.79 8.43 19.66
N LEU A 6 -5.48 8.52 19.75
CA LEU A 6 -4.71 9.51 19.00
C LEU A 6 -4.42 8.98 17.59
N ILE A 7 -4.70 9.80 16.57
CA ILE A 7 -4.47 9.47 15.16
C ILE A 7 -3.14 10.10 14.74
N ALA A 8 -2.09 9.25 14.65
CA ALA A 8 -0.74 9.68 14.27
C ALA A 8 -0.58 9.76 12.75
N ASN A 9 -1.49 10.47 12.10
CA ASN A 9 -1.53 10.64 10.66
C ASN A 9 -2.31 11.91 10.28
N ARG A 10 -2.44 12.18 8.98
CA ARG A 10 -3.12 13.33 8.38
C ARG A 10 -3.99 12.91 7.19
N GLY A 11 -4.66 13.89 6.61
CA GLY A 11 -5.35 13.70 5.34
C GLY A 11 -6.54 12.77 5.44
N GLU A 12 -6.84 12.07 4.34
CA GLU A 12 -8.04 11.25 4.23
C GLU A 12 -8.06 10.08 5.21
N ILE A 13 -6.90 9.47 5.50
CA ILE A 13 -6.83 8.34 6.42
C ILE A 13 -7.11 8.78 7.86
N ALA A 14 -6.66 9.97 8.27
CA ALA A 14 -7.00 10.49 9.58
C ALA A 14 -8.52 10.72 9.69
N VAL A 15 -9.15 11.29 8.67
CA VAL A 15 -10.62 11.45 8.60
C VAL A 15 -11.32 10.08 8.66
N ARG A 16 -10.82 9.08 7.92
CA ARG A 16 -11.36 7.72 7.91
C ARG A 16 -11.34 7.08 9.30
N ILE A 17 -10.22 7.21 10.01
CA ILE A 17 -10.06 6.68 11.37
C ILE A 17 -10.98 7.41 12.36
N ILE A 18 -11.06 8.75 12.28
CA ILE A 18 -11.98 9.55 13.12
C ILE A 18 -13.42 9.08 12.94
N ARG A 19 -13.87 8.86 11.70
CA ARG A 19 -15.23 8.36 11.42
C ARG A 19 -15.48 7.00 12.06
N ALA A 20 -14.54 6.05 11.94
CA ALA A 20 -14.63 4.73 12.56
C ALA A 20 -14.71 4.83 14.09
N CYS A 21 -13.84 5.63 14.71
CA CYS A 21 -13.84 5.86 16.16
C CYS A 21 -15.18 6.44 16.65
N ARG A 22 -15.71 7.46 15.96
CA ARG A 22 -17.01 8.05 16.29
C ARG A 22 -18.15 7.04 16.25
N GLU A 23 -18.20 6.20 15.21
CA GLU A 23 -19.20 5.15 15.10
C GLU A 23 -19.05 4.08 16.20
N MET A 24 -17.85 3.89 16.72
CA MET A 24 -17.56 3.02 17.86
C MET A 24 -17.72 3.72 19.23
N ARG A 25 -18.06 5.01 19.25
CA ARG A 25 -18.15 5.87 20.46
C ARG A 25 -16.81 5.96 21.20
N ILE A 26 -15.72 6.09 20.46
CA ILE A 26 -14.36 6.27 20.94
C ILE A 26 -13.98 7.73 20.69
N GLU A 27 -13.44 8.41 21.70
CA GLU A 27 -12.93 9.77 21.58
C GLU A 27 -11.67 9.82 20.70
N THR A 28 -11.47 10.92 20.01
CA THR A 28 -10.40 11.09 19.04
C THR A 28 -9.52 12.29 19.29
N VAL A 29 -8.22 12.10 19.15
CA VAL A 29 -7.23 13.18 19.14
C VAL A 29 -6.55 13.20 17.78
N ALA A 30 -6.71 14.30 17.03
CA ALA A 30 -5.94 14.53 15.81
C ALA A 30 -4.62 15.20 16.15
N VAL A 31 -3.51 14.74 15.55
CA VAL A 31 -2.27 15.51 15.54
C VAL A 31 -2.15 16.27 14.22
N TYR A 32 -1.48 17.43 14.25
CA TYR A 32 -1.26 18.22 13.05
C TYR A 32 0.05 19.02 13.11
N SER A 33 0.68 19.22 11.95
CA SER A 33 1.74 20.20 11.80
C SER A 33 1.14 21.61 11.61
N GLU A 34 1.94 22.65 11.78
CA GLU A 34 1.48 24.02 11.54
C GLU A 34 0.85 24.23 10.16
N ALA A 35 1.30 23.49 9.13
CA ALA A 35 0.76 23.55 7.78
C ALA A 35 -0.64 22.92 7.66
N ASP A 36 -1.00 22.02 8.56
CA ASP A 36 -2.29 21.31 8.56
C ASP A 36 -3.28 21.87 9.60
N ARG A 37 -3.04 23.05 10.15
CA ARG A 37 -3.89 23.65 11.19
C ARG A 37 -5.38 23.66 10.80
N ASP A 38 -5.67 24.00 9.54
CA ASP A 38 -7.03 24.12 9.02
C ASP A 38 -7.50 22.84 8.27
N ALA A 39 -6.73 21.75 8.36
CA ALA A 39 -7.09 20.49 7.70
C ALA A 39 -8.35 19.87 8.31
N LEU A 40 -9.13 19.15 7.51
CA LEU A 40 -10.44 18.62 7.92
C LEU A 40 -10.34 17.69 9.15
N HIS A 41 -9.28 16.89 9.26
CA HIS A 41 -9.13 15.96 10.38
C HIS A 41 -9.00 16.69 11.74
N THR A 42 -8.41 17.89 11.77
CA THR A 42 -8.32 18.70 12.99
C THR A 42 -9.67 19.27 13.42
N GLN A 43 -10.57 19.54 12.46
CA GLN A 43 -11.89 20.06 12.72
C GLN A 43 -12.88 18.94 13.11
N LEU A 44 -12.64 17.72 12.69
CA LEU A 44 -13.52 16.60 12.95
C LEU A 44 -13.20 15.85 14.27
N ALA A 45 -11.96 15.83 14.70
CA ALA A 45 -11.58 15.16 15.96
C ALA A 45 -12.17 15.88 17.17
N ASP A 46 -12.29 15.16 18.30
CA ASP A 46 -12.76 15.73 19.56
C ASP A 46 -11.73 16.69 20.16
N GLU A 47 -10.44 16.36 19.99
CA GLU A 47 -9.29 17.20 20.34
C GLU A 47 -8.29 17.27 19.17
N ALA A 48 -7.52 18.36 19.09
CA ALA A 48 -6.47 18.51 18.10
C ALA A 48 -5.20 19.12 18.73
N VAL A 49 -4.03 18.55 18.47
CA VAL A 49 -2.76 18.95 19.04
C VAL A 49 -1.73 19.25 17.95
N CYS A 50 -1.15 20.44 17.96
CA CYS A 50 -0.03 20.77 17.08
C CYS A 50 1.23 20.05 17.56
N ILE A 51 1.85 19.28 16.66
CA ILE A 51 3.04 18.48 16.97
C ILE A 51 4.34 19.02 16.35
N GLY A 52 4.31 20.21 15.75
CA GLY A 52 5.52 20.84 15.22
C GLY A 52 5.30 21.60 13.91
N PRO A 53 6.39 22.11 13.31
CA PRO A 53 6.35 22.87 12.07
C PRO A 53 5.96 22.01 10.86
N ALA A 54 5.87 22.62 9.68
CA ALA A 54 5.42 21.98 8.44
C ALA A 54 6.23 20.75 8.00
N PRO A 55 7.56 20.70 8.06
CA PRO A 55 8.33 19.52 7.65
C PRO A 55 7.93 18.27 8.45
N SER A 56 7.67 17.17 7.75
CA SER A 56 7.27 15.91 8.40
C SER A 56 8.33 15.37 9.39
N SER A 57 9.61 15.60 9.12
CA SER A 57 10.71 15.23 10.03
C SER A 57 10.63 15.87 11.41
N GLU A 58 9.99 17.03 11.50
CA GLU A 58 9.87 17.81 12.73
C GLU A 58 8.46 17.75 13.35
N SER A 59 7.55 17.00 12.71
CA SER A 59 6.15 16.84 13.13
C SER A 59 5.70 15.38 13.07
N TYR A 60 5.15 14.91 11.96
CA TYR A 60 4.56 13.55 11.81
C TYR A 60 5.57 12.39 11.98
N LEU A 61 6.87 12.66 11.86
CA LEU A 61 7.95 11.69 12.11
C LEU A 61 8.63 11.90 13.48
N SER A 62 8.20 12.89 14.26
CA SER A 62 8.70 13.11 15.63
C SER A 62 7.98 12.19 16.60
N MET A 63 8.62 11.07 16.95
CA MET A 63 8.06 10.09 17.89
C MET A 63 7.78 10.73 19.26
N GLU A 64 8.70 11.58 19.72
CA GLU A 64 8.61 12.27 21.02
C GLU A 64 7.40 13.20 21.08
N ASN A 65 7.14 13.98 20.02
CA ASN A 65 6.02 14.90 19.99
C ASN A 65 4.69 14.15 19.96
N ILE A 66 4.60 13.04 19.21
CA ILE A 66 3.39 12.21 19.13
C ILE A 66 3.12 11.52 20.47
N ILE A 67 4.13 10.92 21.09
CA ILE A 67 4.00 10.31 22.44
C ILE A 67 3.64 11.37 23.47
N GLY A 68 4.27 12.53 23.44
CA GLY A 68 3.95 13.66 24.31
C GLY A 68 2.49 14.11 24.17
N ALA A 69 1.99 14.26 22.96
CA ALA A 69 0.60 14.57 22.68
C ALA A 69 -0.35 13.49 23.21
N THR A 70 0.00 12.19 23.06
CA THR A 70 -0.77 11.07 23.59
C THR A 70 -0.91 11.13 25.11
N ILE A 71 0.20 11.37 25.80
CA ILE A 71 0.22 11.45 27.27
C ILE A 71 -0.60 12.64 27.79
N VAL A 72 -0.40 13.82 27.18
CA VAL A 72 -1.09 15.06 27.60
C VAL A 72 -2.59 14.99 27.41
N THR A 73 -3.06 14.35 26.33
CA THR A 73 -4.49 14.19 26.04
C THR A 73 -5.11 12.99 26.74
N GLY A 74 -4.29 12.12 27.34
CA GLY A 74 -4.75 10.90 27.99
C GLY A 74 -5.33 9.87 27.02
N ALA A 75 -4.86 9.83 25.77
CA ALA A 75 -5.28 8.82 24.83
C ALA A 75 -4.73 7.43 25.20
N ASP A 76 -5.57 6.40 25.11
CA ASP A 76 -5.24 5.01 25.46
C ASP A 76 -4.41 4.31 24.36
N ALA A 77 -4.59 4.76 23.13
CA ALA A 77 -4.06 4.09 21.96
C ALA A 77 -3.65 5.10 20.87
N ILE A 78 -2.76 4.64 19.98
CA ILE A 78 -2.33 5.36 18.78
C ILE A 78 -2.72 4.54 17.56
N HIS A 79 -3.44 5.16 16.60
CA HIS A 79 -3.63 4.60 15.27
C HIS A 79 -2.67 5.29 14.29
N PRO A 80 -1.71 4.58 13.70
CA PRO A 80 -0.71 5.19 12.84
C PRO A 80 -1.18 5.41 11.40
N GLY A 81 -2.32 4.81 10.99
CA GLY A 81 -2.78 4.80 9.59
C GLY A 81 -1.78 4.09 8.67
N PHE A 82 -1.39 4.74 7.58
CA PHE A 82 -0.35 4.31 6.65
C PHE A 82 0.68 5.42 6.41
N GLY A 83 1.91 5.06 5.97
CA GLY A 83 3.03 6.00 5.84
C GLY A 83 3.55 6.49 7.20
N PHE A 84 4.34 7.54 7.20
CA PHE A 84 4.99 8.11 8.40
C PHE A 84 5.56 7.03 9.34
N LEU A 85 5.03 6.90 10.55
CA LEU A 85 5.53 5.98 11.57
C LEU A 85 4.80 4.63 11.61
N SER A 86 3.89 4.35 10.68
CA SER A 86 3.06 3.13 10.71
C SER A 86 3.85 1.81 10.63
N GLU A 87 5.02 1.82 9.99
CA GLU A 87 5.93 0.66 9.87
C GLU A 87 7.24 0.86 10.63
N ASN A 88 7.26 1.79 11.58
CA ASN A 88 8.43 2.07 12.39
C ASN A 88 8.41 1.22 13.68
N SER A 89 9.26 0.18 13.73
CA SER A 89 9.33 -0.74 14.86
C SER A 89 9.71 -0.05 16.16
N ARG A 90 10.60 0.96 16.11
CA ARG A 90 11.01 1.72 17.28
C ARG A 90 9.88 2.57 17.86
N PHE A 91 9.02 3.11 16.98
CA PHE A 91 7.84 3.85 17.43
C PHE A 91 6.83 2.93 18.12
N ALA A 92 6.57 1.75 17.53
CA ALA A 92 5.71 0.75 18.16
C ALA A 92 6.27 0.29 19.50
N GLU A 93 7.57 0.02 19.60
CA GLU A 93 8.25 -0.32 20.85
C GLU A 93 8.14 0.81 21.90
N LEU A 94 8.28 2.07 21.49
CA LEU A 94 8.13 3.22 22.37
C LEU A 94 6.70 3.33 22.92
N CYS A 95 5.68 3.06 22.09
CA CYS A 95 4.29 2.96 22.55
C CYS A 95 4.14 1.88 23.63
N GLU A 96 4.67 0.67 23.38
CA GLU A 96 4.64 -0.44 24.34
C GLU A 96 5.31 -0.06 25.68
N GLN A 97 6.48 0.58 25.64
CA GLN A 97 7.21 1.05 26.83
C GLN A 97 6.44 2.12 27.61
N CYS A 98 5.65 2.94 26.92
CA CYS A 98 4.81 3.97 27.55
C CYS A 98 3.41 3.45 27.97
N ASN A 99 3.13 2.17 27.88
CA ASN A 99 1.81 1.55 28.08
C ASN A 99 0.71 2.17 27.20
N ILE A 100 1.05 2.59 25.99
CA ILE A 100 0.12 3.07 24.97
C ILE A 100 -0.13 1.92 23.98
N THR A 101 -1.37 1.62 23.69
CA THR A 101 -1.71 0.58 22.71
C THR A 101 -1.40 1.07 21.30
N PHE A 102 -0.44 0.45 20.63
CA PHE A 102 -0.23 0.65 19.20
C PHE A 102 -1.26 -0.15 18.40
N ILE A 103 -2.08 0.50 17.57
CA ILE A 103 -3.08 -0.18 16.73
C ILE A 103 -2.40 -0.66 15.45
N GLY A 104 -1.83 -1.84 15.54
CA GLY A 104 -1.02 -2.50 14.53
C GLY A 104 -0.37 -3.75 15.09
N PRO A 105 0.59 -4.36 14.35
CA PRO A 105 1.32 -5.52 14.82
C PRO A 105 2.36 -5.15 15.91
N PRO A 106 2.85 -6.14 16.68
CA PRO A 106 3.92 -5.95 17.65
C PRO A 106 5.19 -5.38 17.03
N SER A 107 5.94 -4.58 17.80
CA SER A 107 7.20 -3.94 17.36
C SER A 107 8.23 -4.94 16.79
N THR A 108 8.33 -6.12 17.39
CA THR A 108 9.21 -7.21 16.95
C THR A 108 8.83 -7.78 15.58
N VAL A 109 7.54 -7.84 15.26
CA VAL A 109 7.01 -8.29 13.97
C VAL A 109 7.32 -7.27 12.89
N ILE A 110 7.11 -5.96 13.17
CA ILE A 110 7.47 -4.88 12.26
C ILE A 110 8.97 -4.93 11.94
N ALA A 111 9.82 -5.07 12.97
CA ALA A 111 11.27 -5.14 12.79
C ALA A 111 11.71 -6.33 11.93
N SER A 112 11.13 -7.51 12.17
CA SER A 112 11.48 -8.74 11.46
C SER A 112 11.08 -8.68 9.99
N LEU A 113 9.89 -8.17 9.69
CA LEU A 113 9.36 -8.04 8.32
C LEU A 113 9.96 -6.85 7.56
N GLY A 114 10.41 -5.81 8.25
CA GLY A 114 11.16 -4.70 7.66
C GLY A 114 12.53 -5.10 7.10
N ASN A 115 13.10 -6.22 7.54
CA ASN A 115 14.30 -6.80 6.96
C ASN A 115 13.92 -7.73 5.80
N LYS A 116 14.10 -7.28 4.56
CA LYS A 116 13.68 -8.01 3.34
C LYS A 116 14.27 -9.43 3.25
N GLN A 117 15.53 -9.62 3.65
CA GLN A 117 16.16 -10.95 3.61
C GLN A 117 15.59 -11.89 4.69
N ALA A 118 15.40 -11.38 5.90
CA ALA A 118 14.79 -12.13 6.98
C ALA A 118 13.35 -12.52 6.63
N ALA A 119 12.58 -11.58 6.07
CA ALA A 119 11.22 -11.83 5.60
C ALA A 119 11.20 -12.93 4.53
N LYS A 120 12.02 -12.84 3.47
CA LYS A 120 12.12 -13.88 2.43
C LYS A 120 12.46 -15.26 3.02
N ASN A 121 13.42 -15.32 3.95
CA ASN A 121 13.80 -16.58 4.59
C ASN A 121 12.64 -17.17 5.42
N THR A 122 11.92 -16.34 6.17
CA THR A 122 10.74 -16.74 6.94
C THR A 122 9.67 -17.31 6.02
N MET A 123 9.39 -16.63 4.91
CA MET A 123 8.38 -17.07 3.92
C MET A 123 8.78 -18.38 3.23
N ALA A 124 10.05 -18.49 2.80
CA ALA A 124 10.55 -19.73 2.19
C ALA A 124 10.44 -20.92 3.15
N ASN A 125 10.81 -20.73 4.42
CA ASN A 125 10.73 -21.78 5.44
C ASN A 125 9.27 -22.21 5.73
N ALA A 126 8.33 -21.28 5.58
CA ALA A 126 6.90 -21.55 5.69
C ALA A 126 6.29 -22.20 4.43
N GLY A 127 7.07 -22.38 3.36
CA GLY A 127 6.59 -22.94 2.09
C GLY A 127 5.76 -21.95 1.28
N VAL A 128 5.92 -20.65 1.52
CA VAL A 128 5.34 -19.59 0.67
C VAL A 128 6.23 -19.43 -0.55
N PRO A 129 5.69 -19.42 -1.79
CA PRO A 129 6.49 -19.22 -2.99
C PRO A 129 7.22 -17.88 -2.95
N ILE A 130 8.53 -17.90 -3.12
CA ILE A 130 9.38 -16.71 -3.25
C ILE A 130 9.99 -16.67 -4.64
N ILE A 131 10.40 -15.49 -5.11
CA ILE A 131 11.11 -15.38 -6.38
C ILE A 131 12.39 -16.21 -6.29
N PRO A 132 12.59 -17.20 -7.21
CA PRO A 132 13.81 -17.98 -7.24
C PRO A 132 15.04 -17.07 -7.39
N GLY A 133 16.05 -17.25 -6.56
CA GLY A 133 17.23 -16.40 -6.58
C GLY A 133 18.37 -16.96 -5.76
N GLY A 134 19.57 -16.50 -6.10
CA GLY A 134 20.81 -16.85 -5.40
C GLY A 134 20.82 -16.35 -3.96
N LYS A 135 21.25 -17.20 -3.05
CA LYS A 135 21.41 -16.85 -1.62
C LYS A 135 22.75 -16.19 -1.32
N ASN A 136 23.73 -16.42 -2.17
CA ASN A 136 25.11 -15.99 -1.99
C ASN A 136 25.43 -14.75 -2.83
N PRO A 137 26.27 -13.84 -2.31
CA PRO A 137 26.85 -12.76 -3.12
C PRO A 137 27.64 -13.32 -4.30
N ILE A 138 27.55 -12.65 -5.44
CA ILE A 138 28.21 -13.00 -6.69
C ILE A 138 29.18 -11.87 -7.05
N TYR A 139 30.41 -12.24 -7.40
CA TYR A 139 31.48 -11.29 -7.71
C TYR A 139 32.01 -11.46 -9.14
N THR A 140 31.79 -12.63 -9.75
CA THR A 140 32.28 -12.93 -11.10
C THR A 140 31.16 -13.31 -12.06
N VAL A 141 31.41 -13.13 -13.36
CA VAL A 141 30.46 -13.50 -14.42
C VAL A 141 30.18 -15.00 -14.39
N GLU A 142 31.22 -15.80 -14.18
CA GLU A 142 31.12 -17.27 -14.17
C GLU A 142 30.25 -17.80 -13.04
N GLU A 143 30.39 -17.23 -11.83
CA GLU A 143 29.51 -17.53 -10.68
C GLU A 143 28.06 -17.14 -11.01
N GLY A 144 27.87 -15.95 -11.58
CA GLY A 144 26.55 -15.43 -11.93
C GLY A 144 25.86 -16.25 -13.03
N MET A 145 26.56 -16.66 -14.06
CA MET A 145 26.02 -17.52 -15.13
C MET A 145 25.58 -18.88 -14.58
N LYS A 146 26.39 -19.49 -13.72
CA LYS A 146 26.02 -20.78 -13.08
C LYS A 146 24.78 -20.66 -12.22
N GLU A 147 24.63 -19.55 -11.49
CA GLU A 147 23.44 -19.28 -10.71
C GLU A 147 22.23 -19.04 -11.63
N ALA A 148 22.38 -18.25 -12.69
CA ALA A 148 21.33 -17.97 -13.65
C ALA A 148 20.85 -19.24 -14.39
N GLU A 149 21.75 -20.17 -14.72
CA GLU A 149 21.40 -21.47 -15.30
C GLU A 149 20.56 -22.33 -14.32
N THR A 150 20.86 -22.24 -13.02
CA THR A 150 20.13 -22.96 -11.97
C THR A 150 18.73 -22.37 -11.76
N ILE A 151 18.61 -21.04 -11.79
CA ILE A 151 17.36 -20.30 -11.61
C ILE A 151 16.47 -20.43 -12.86
N GLY A 152 17.06 -20.44 -14.03
CA GLY A 152 16.38 -20.38 -15.33
C GLY A 152 16.15 -18.94 -15.82
N TYR A 153 16.47 -18.69 -17.10
CA TYR A 153 16.25 -17.39 -17.74
C TYR A 153 14.77 -17.12 -18.03
N PRO A 154 14.32 -15.85 -18.06
CA PRO A 154 15.10 -14.63 -17.87
C PRO A 154 15.48 -14.39 -16.41
N VAL A 155 16.61 -13.72 -16.18
CA VAL A 155 17.07 -13.36 -14.84
C VAL A 155 17.32 -11.86 -14.74
N ILE A 156 17.19 -11.34 -13.52
CA ILE A 156 17.59 -9.97 -13.19
C ILE A 156 18.83 -10.01 -12.29
N ILE A 157 19.82 -9.26 -12.68
CA ILE A 157 21.06 -9.03 -11.93
C ILE A 157 20.86 -7.78 -11.10
N LYS A 158 21.09 -7.85 -9.80
CA LYS A 158 20.84 -6.76 -8.85
C LYS A 158 22.05 -6.49 -8.00
N ALA A 159 22.32 -5.22 -7.74
CA ALA A 159 23.31 -4.79 -6.74
C ALA A 159 22.85 -5.16 -5.31
N ALA A 160 23.80 -5.54 -4.46
CA ALA A 160 23.55 -5.73 -3.03
C ALA A 160 23.14 -4.42 -2.34
N LEU A 161 23.84 -3.33 -2.69
CA LEU A 161 23.50 -1.97 -2.31
C LEU A 161 22.95 -1.27 -3.53
N GLY A 162 21.68 -0.87 -3.52
CA GLY A 162 21.05 -0.21 -4.65
C GLY A 162 19.65 0.30 -4.34
N GLY A 163 19.24 1.32 -5.08
CA GLY A 163 17.91 1.90 -5.02
C GLY A 163 17.60 2.68 -6.31
N GLY A 164 16.31 2.86 -6.63
CA GLY A 164 15.90 3.65 -7.79
C GLY A 164 16.30 3.06 -9.16
N GLY A 165 16.44 1.73 -9.28
CA GLY A 165 16.72 1.05 -10.53
C GLY A 165 18.19 1.05 -10.98
N LYS A 166 19.11 1.71 -10.26
CA LYS A 166 20.55 1.69 -10.56
C LYS A 166 21.17 0.36 -10.14
N GLY A 167 22.06 -0.17 -11.00
CA GLY A 167 22.73 -1.46 -10.74
C GLY A 167 21.80 -2.67 -10.92
N MET A 168 20.72 -2.52 -11.70
CA MET A 168 19.86 -3.63 -12.10
C MET A 168 19.86 -3.80 -13.63
N ARG A 169 20.03 -5.03 -14.10
CA ARG A 169 19.95 -5.39 -15.52
C ARG A 169 19.27 -6.73 -15.71
N VAL A 170 18.45 -6.82 -16.73
CA VAL A 170 17.83 -8.08 -17.15
C VAL A 170 18.72 -8.75 -18.17
N ALA A 171 18.88 -10.06 -18.03
CA ALA A 171 19.47 -10.93 -19.04
C ALA A 171 18.41 -11.95 -19.47
N ASP A 172 18.06 -11.93 -20.75
CA ASP A 172 17.03 -12.79 -21.31
C ASP A 172 17.53 -14.18 -21.66
N THR A 173 18.80 -14.23 -22.02
CA THR A 173 19.50 -15.44 -22.45
C THR A 173 20.90 -15.51 -21.84
N PRO A 174 21.55 -16.68 -21.85
CA PRO A 174 22.95 -16.79 -21.45
C PRO A 174 23.89 -15.87 -22.24
N ALA A 175 23.56 -15.55 -23.50
CA ALA A 175 24.38 -14.68 -24.34
C ALA A 175 24.38 -13.21 -23.85
N ASP A 176 23.26 -12.77 -23.24
CA ASP A 176 23.11 -11.38 -22.75
C ASP A 176 23.69 -11.20 -21.34
N PHE A 177 23.97 -12.31 -20.64
CA PHE A 177 24.29 -12.27 -19.21
C PHE A 177 25.59 -11.55 -18.90
N GLU A 178 26.68 -11.86 -19.64
CA GLU A 178 27.99 -11.29 -19.36
C GLU A 178 28.00 -9.76 -19.48
N GLU A 179 27.42 -9.22 -20.56
CA GLU A 179 27.34 -7.77 -20.78
C GLU A 179 26.48 -7.10 -19.70
N SER A 180 25.31 -7.67 -19.41
CA SER A 180 24.38 -7.19 -18.38
C SER A 180 25.04 -7.19 -17.00
N PHE A 181 25.76 -8.26 -16.64
CA PHE A 181 26.44 -8.37 -15.35
C PHE A 181 27.56 -7.34 -15.21
N ARG A 182 28.45 -7.25 -16.19
CA ARG A 182 29.56 -6.28 -16.16
C ARG A 182 29.07 -4.84 -16.11
N THR A 183 28.00 -4.53 -16.84
CA THR A 183 27.40 -3.19 -16.84
C THR A 183 26.80 -2.86 -15.48
N ALA A 184 25.98 -3.75 -14.91
CA ALA A 184 25.37 -3.56 -13.59
C ALA A 184 26.44 -3.44 -12.50
N GLN A 185 27.46 -4.29 -12.52
CA GLN A 185 28.56 -4.28 -11.55
C GLN A 185 29.38 -2.98 -11.60
N LYS A 186 29.69 -2.48 -12.82
CA LYS A 186 30.40 -1.22 -13.01
C LYS A 186 29.61 -0.02 -12.49
N GLU A 187 28.31 0.04 -12.82
CA GLU A 187 27.42 1.09 -12.31
C GLU A 187 27.36 1.10 -10.79
N THR A 188 27.24 -0.09 -10.19
CA THR A 188 27.16 -0.27 -8.74
C THR A 188 28.44 0.15 -8.04
N GLN A 189 29.59 -0.27 -8.58
CA GLN A 189 30.89 0.12 -8.05
C GLN A 189 31.09 1.64 -8.10
N MET A 190 30.66 2.29 -9.18
CA MET A 190 30.76 3.75 -9.32
C MET A 190 29.81 4.53 -8.42
N ALA A 191 28.60 4.01 -8.22
CA ALA A 191 27.55 4.70 -7.47
C ALA A 191 27.62 4.47 -5.96
N PHE A 192 28.03 3.28 -5.53
CA PHE A 192 27.93 2.83 -4.13
C PHE A 192 29.25 2.32 -3.55
N GLY A 193 30.31 2.19 -4.35
CA GLY A 193 31.62 1.68 -3.91
C GLY A 193 31.64 0.18 -3.60
N ASP A 194 30.59 -0.56 -3.98
CA ASP A 194 30.43 -2.00 -3.77
C ASP A 194 30.15 -2.69 -5.11
N SER A 195 30.73 -3.84 -5.34
CA SER A 195 30.57 -4.63 -6.58
C SER A 195 29.79 -5.94 -6.35
N THR A 196 29.18 -6.09 -5.19
CA THR A 196 28.41 -7.28 -4.80
C THR A 196 27.10 -7.36 -5.57
N MET A 197 26.90 -8.47 -6.31
CA MET A 197 25.72 -8.70 -7.13
C MET A 197 24.93 -9.90 -6.63
N TYR A 198 23.64 -9.93 -6.98
CA TYR A 198 22.73 -11.06 -6.82
C TYR A 198 22.01 -11.32 -8.14
N VAL A 199 21.59 -12.56 -8.35
CA VAL A 199 20.80 -12.98 -9.51
C VAL A 199 19.48 -13.56 -9.00
N GLU A 200 18.36 -13.09 -9.59
CA GLU A 200 17.02 -13.60 -9.31
C GLU A 200 16.28 -13.86 -10.62
N HIS A 201 15.28 -14.73 -10.58
CA HIS A 201 14.37 -14.91 -11.71
C HIS A 201 13.65 -13.59 -12.04
N PHE A 202 13.62 -13.22 -13.32
CA PHE A 202 12.89 -12.04 -13.76
C PHE A 202 11.46 -12.40 -14.16
N VAL A 203 10.49 -11.92 -13.41
CA VAL A 203 9.08 -12.10 -13.74
C VAL A 203 8.68 -11.04 -14.75
N ARG A 204 8.35 -11.46 -15.99
CA ARG A 204 7.96 -10.54 -17.07
C ARG A 204 6.51 -10.14 -16.97
N HIS A 205 6.22 -8.85 -17.16
CA HIS A 205 4.86 -8.31 -17.20
C HIS A 205 3.97 -8.88 -16.08
N PRO A 206 4.44 -8.84 -14.82
CA PRO A 206 3.66 -9.44 -13.74
C PRO A 206 2.45 -8.57 -13.40
N ARG A 207 1.44 -9.20 -12.79
CA ARG A 207 0.45 -8.46 -12.02
C ARG A 207 0.93 -8.29 -10.59
N HIS A 208 0.57 -7.16 -10.02
CA HIS A 208 0.73 -6.90 -8.59
C HIS A 208 -0.58 -7.28 -7.88
N ILE A 209 -0.58 -8.45 -7.28
CA ILE A 209 -1.74 -8.97 -6.55
C ILE A 209 -1.42 -9.01 -5.07
N GLU A 210 -2.33 -8.53 -4.25
CA GLU A 210 -2.12 -8.49 -2.81
C GLU A 210 -3.31 -9.04 -2.04
N PHE A 211 -3.06 -9.67 -0.89
CA PHE A 211 -4.09 -10.24 -0.04
C PHE A 211 -4.20 -9.49 1.28
N GLN A 212 -5.39 -8.99 1.60
CA GLN A 212 -5.67 -8.39 2.89
C GLN A 212 -5.69 -9.45 3.97
N ILE A 213 -4.85 -9.29 4.98
CA ILE A 213 -4.80 -10.14 6.18
C ILE A 213 -5.42 -9.42 7.37
N MET A 214 -6.15 -10.19 8.17
CA MET A 214 -6.53 -9.83 9.55
C MET A 214 -6.12 -10.95 10.48
N ALA A 215 -5.47 -10.60 11.58
CA ALA A 215 -4.99 -11.56 12.57
C ALA A 215 -5.21 -11.05 13.99
N ASP A 216 -5.57 -11.93 14.92
CA ASP A 216 -5.72 -11.60 16.34
C ASP A 216 -4.65 -12.28 17.20
N LYS A 217 -4.53 -11.83 18.43
CA LYS A 217 -3.58 -12.38 19.42
C LYS A 217 -3.89 -13.82 19.87
N PHE A 218 -5.01 -14.39 19.45
CA PHE A 218 -5.42 -15.75 19.79
C PHE A 218 -4.99 -16.77 18.73
N GLY A 219 -4.29 -16.31 17.69
CA GLY A 219 -3.78 -17.15 16.61
C GLY A 219 -4.76 -17.34 15.45
N ASN A 220 -5.90 -16.64 15.46
CA ASN A 220 -6.78 -16.63 14.30
C ASN A 220 -6.19 -15.71 13.23
N VAL A 221 -6.05 -16.23 12.03
CA VAL A 221 -5.56 -15.48 10.86
C VAL A 221 -6.46 -15.79 9.69
N ILE A 222 -7.01 -14.76 9.06
CA ILE A 222 -7.87 -14.85 7.87
C ILE A 222 -7.36 -13.93 6.78
N HIS A 223 -7.71 -14.24 5.53
CA HIS A 223 -7.59 -13.29 4.42
C HIS A 223 -8.98 -12.81 3.98
N LEU A 224 -9.05 -11.57 3.50
CA LEU A 224 -10.27 -10.92 3.03
C LEU A 224 -10.32 -10.80 1.51
N GLY A 225 -9.71 -11.75 0.82
CA GLY A 225 -9.58 -11.72 -0.63
C GLY A 225 -8.42 -10.85 -1.12
N GLU A 226 -8.32 -10.78 -2.44
CA GLU A 226 -7.26 -10.06 -3.12
C GLU A 226 -7.70 -8.71 -3.67
N ARG A 227 -6.69 -7.88 -3.91
CA ARG A 227 -6.75 -6.66 -4.72
C ARG A 227 -5.78 -6.80 -5.90
N ASP A 228 -6.17 -6.31 -7.05
CA ASP A 228 -5.28 -6.09 -8.19
C ASP A 228 -4.80 -4.63 -8.17
N CYS A 229 -3.51 -4.45 -7.99
CA CYS A 229 -2.84 -3.16 -7.89
C CYS A 229 -1.85 -2.95 -9.05
N SER A 230 -2.09 -3.59 -10.18
CA SER A 230 -1.18 -3.57 -11.34
C SER A 230 -1.11 -2.20 -12.03
N ILE A 231 -2.17 -1.38 -11.93
CA ILE A 231 -2.16 -0.03 -12.53
C ILE A 231 -1.34 0.90 -11.63
N GLN A 232 -0.10 1.09 -12.02
CA GLN A 232 0.85 1.90 -11.26
C GLN A 232 1.79 2.68 -12.19
N ARG A 233 2.27 3.81 -11.71
CA ARG A 233 3.27 4.65 -12.37
C ARG A 233 4.45 4.87 -11.42
N ASN A 234 5.66 4.58 -11.87
CA ASN A 234 6.86 4.66 -11.02
C ASN A 234 6.71 3.91 -9.68
N HIS A 235 6.09 2.73 -9.71
CA HIS A 235 5.76 1.91 -8.52
C HIS A 235 4.77 2.54 -7.53
N GLN A 236 4.04 3.59 -7.95
CA GLN A 236 2.93 4.18 -7.20
C GLN A 236 1.61 3.71 -7.81
N LYS A 237 0.80 3.03 -7.00
CA LYS A 237 -0.53 2.54 -7.37
C LYS A 237 -1.44 3.73 -7.73
N MET A 238 -2.22 3.61 -8.79
CA MET A 238 -3.12 4.66 -9.29
C MET A 238 -4.58 4.21 -9.30
N ILE A 239 -4.84 2.96 -9.73
CA ILE A 239 -6.15 2.32 -9.72
C ILE A 239 -5.98 0.94 -9.08
N GLU A 240 -6.86 0.62 -8.17
CA GLU A 240 -6.94 -0.67 -7.51
C GLU A 240 -8.34 -1.25 -7.66
N GLU A 241 -8.42 -2.57 -7.81
CA GLU A 241 -9.70 -3.26 -7.94
C GLU A 241 -9.76 -4.55 -7.10
N SER A 242 -10.94 -4.92 -6.67
CA SER A 242 -11.22 -6.17 -5.97
C SER A 242 -12.59 -6.72 -6.37
N PRO A 243 -12.69 -8.05 -6.63
CA PRO A 243 -11.60 -9.01 -6.80
C PRO A 243 -10.84 -8.81 -8.12
N CYS A 244 -9.71 -9.50 -8.30
CA CYS A 244 -8.99 -9.52 -9.58
C CYS A 244 -9.75 -10.37 -10.60
N GLU A 245 -10.04 -9.79 -11.76
CA GLU A 245 -10.87 -10.42 -12.83
C GLU A 245 -10.25 -11.69 -13.42
N VAL A 246 -8.91 -11.76 -13.49
CA VAL A 246 -8.21 -12.85 -14.18
C VAL A 246 -7.80 -14.00 -13.27
N ILE A 247 -8.05 -13.91 -11.98
CA ILE A 247 -7.71 -14.95 -11.01
C ILE A 247 -8.88 -15.95 -10.88
N SER A 248 -8.62 -17.24 -11.18
CA SER A 248 -9.60 -18.29 -10.94
C SER A 248 -9.79 -18.55 -9.43
N ASP A 249 -10.92 -19.15 -9.06
CA ASP A 249 -11.20 -19.49 -7.66
C ASP A 249 -10.15 -20.43 -7.06
N GLU A 250 -9.60 -21.37 -7.86
CA GLU A 250 -8.53 -22.26 -7.41
C GLU A 250 -7.22 -21.49 -7.16
N LEU A 251 -6.88 -20.54 -8.02
CA LEU A 251 -5.69 -19.71 -7.84
C LEU A 251 -5.86 -18.77 -6.65
N ARG A 252 -7.03 -18.16 -6.50
CA ARG A 252 -7.40 -17.33 -5.34
C ARG A 252 -7.24 -18.09 -4.04
N ALA A 253 -7.77 -19.32 -3.99
CA ALA A 253 -7.64 -20.17 -2.80
C ALA A 253 -6.19 -20.49 -2.48
N ARG A 254 -5.37 -20.86 -3.47
CA ARG A 254 -3.94 -21.14 -3.28
C ARG A 254 -3.16 -19.91 -2.80
N MET A 255 -3.40 -18.75 -3.38
CA MET A 255 -2.75 -17.50 -3.00
C MET A 255 -3.18 -17.05 -1.61
N GLY A 256 -4.47 -17.15 -1.30
CA GLY A 256 -5.01 -16.83 0.03
C GLY A 256 -4.45 -17.74 1.11
N GLU A 257 -4.33 -19.05 0.85
CA GLU A 257 -3.69 -20.00 1.77
C GLU A 257 -2.22 -19.63 2.00
N ALA A 258 -1.49 -19.27 0.94
CA ALA A 258 -0.10 -18.83 1.04
C ALA A 258 0.01 -17.53 1.87
N ALA A 259 -0.91 -16.58 1.70
CA ALA A 259 -0.95 -15.34 2.47
C ALA A 259 -1.21 -15.59 3.96
N VAL A 260 -2.14 -16.48 4.30
CA VAL A 260 -2.40 -16.90 5.69
C VAL A 260 -1.18 -17.62 6.29
N LYS A 261 -0.51 -18.50 5.54
CA LYS A 261 0.73 -19.15 5.97
C LYS A 261 1.83 -18.14 6.25
N ALA A 262 2.00 -17.14 5.38
CA ALA A 262 2.97 -16.07 5.55
C ALA A 262 2.72 -15.29 6.85
N ALA A 263 1.49 -14.84 7.08
CA ALA A 263 1.13 -14.10 8.28
C ALA A 263 1.32 -14.92 9.57
N LYS A 264 0.92 -16.20 9.56
CA LYS A 264 1.15 -17.12 10.70
C LYS A 264 2.63 -17.32 10.99
N ALA A 265 3.46 -17.52 9.96
CA ALA A 265 4.90 -17.70 10.11
C ALA A 265 5.60 -16.45 10.67
N ALA A 266 5.07 -15.28 10.37
CA ALA A 266 5.55 -14.00 10.91
C ALA A 266 5.04 -13.71 12.34
N GLY A 267 4.12 -14.50 12.88
CA GLY A 267 3.43 -14.19 14.15
C GLY A 267 2.64 -12.88 14.08
N TYR A 268 1.99 -12.65 12.94
CA TYR A 268 1.34 -11.38 12.63
C TYR A 268 0.08 -11.15 13.47
N GLU A 269 -0.13 -9.91 13.89
CA GLU A 269 -1.35 -9.43 14.53
C GLU A 269 -1.85 -8.15 13.84
N ASN A 270 -3.15 -7.90 13.90
CA ASN A 270 -3.86 -6.77 13.33
C ASN A 270 -3.99 -6.84 11.79
N ALA A 271 -4.22 -5.69 11.12
CA ALA A 271 -4.34 -5.63 9.67
C ALA A 271 -2.97 -5.59 9.00
N GLY A 272 -2.80 -6.37 7.95
CA GLY A 272 -1.62 -6.36 7.11
C GLY A 272 -1.93 -6.84 5.70
N THR A 273 -0.98 -6.72 4.81
CA THR A 273 -1.16 -7.10 3.40
C THR A 273 0.04 -7.89 2.92
N ILE A 274 -0.22 -9.04 2.30
CA ILE A 274 0.80 -9.83 1.61
C ILE A 274 0.75 -9.50 0.12
N GLU A 275 1.84 -8.98 -0.40
CA GLU A 275 1.99 -8.64 -1.81
C GLU A 275 2.68 -9.75 -2.58
N PHE A 276 2.13 -10.08 -3.76
CA PHE A 276 2.65 -11.08 -4.69
C PHE A 276 2.83 -10.50 -6.09
N LEU A 277 3.84 -11.00 -6.79
CA LEU A 277 3.90 -10.92 -8.25
C LEU A 277 3.25 -12.17 -8.82
N LEU A 278 2.30 -11.97 -9.74
CA LEU A 278 1.62 -13.05 -10.46
C LEU A 278 2.02 -12.99 -11.93
N ASP A 279 2.56 -14.10 -12.46
CA ASP A 279 2.91 -14.21 -13.87
C ASP A 279 1.71 -14.69 -14.74
N LYS A 280 1.91 -14.70 -16.07
CA LYS A 280 0.88 -15.10 -17.05
C LYS A 280 0.56 -16.60 -16.99
N GLU A 281 1.46 -17.42 -16.43
CA GLU A 281 1.29 -18.86 -16.25
C GLU A 281 0.57 -19.22 -14.94
N GLY A 282 0.18 -18.23 -14.13
CA GLY A 282 -0.50 -18.43 -12.85
C GLY A 282 0.44 -18.87 -11.72
N ARG A 283 1.75 -18.62 -11.87
CA ARG A 283 2.72 -18.77 -10.79
C ARG A 283 2.79 -17.44 -10.04
N PHE A 284 2.85 -17.50 -8.72
CA PHE A 284 2.90 -16.31 -7.89
C PHE A 284 4.07 -16.38 -6.92
N TYR A 285 4.60 -15.22 -6.58
CA TYR A 285 5.80 -15.09 -5.76
C TYR A 285 5.61 -14.00 -4.73
N PHE A 286 5.92 -14.30 -3.47
CA PHE A 286 5.95 -13.31 -2.40
C PHE A 286 6.92 -12.19 -2.74
N MET A 287 6.44 -10.97 -2.59
CA MET A 287 7.22 -9.75 -2.78
C MET A 287 7.57 -9.12 -1.43
N GLU A 288 6.55 -8.73 -0.67
CA GLU A 288 6.72 -8.16 0.67
C GLU A 288 5.42 -8.27 1.49
N MET A 289 5.52 -7.95 2.76
CA MET A 289 4.38 -7.77 3.66
C MET A 289 4.36 -6.36 4.20
N ASN A 290 3.27 -5.65 3.97
CA ASN A 290 3.02 -4.36 4.58
C ASN A 290 2.38 -4.54 5.96
N THR A 291 3.05 -4.01 6.98
CA THR A 291 2.68 -4.22 8.40
C THR A 291 1.71 -3.15 8.91
N ARG A 292 0.76 -2.75 8.07
CA ARG A 292 -0.21 -1.68 8.30
C ARG A 292 -1.45 -1.86 7.42
N ILE A 293 -2.45 -1.00 7.64
CA ILE A 293 -3.53 -0.82 6.67
C ILE A 293 -2.98 -0.17 5.39
N GLN A 294 -3.54 -0.49 4.24
CA GLN A 294 -3.17 0.11 2.96
C GLN A 294 -4.15 1.22 2.52
N VAL A 295 -3.71 2.07 1.57
CA VAL A 295 -4.54 3.14 0.97
C VAL A 295 -5.80 2.53 0.38
N GLU A 296 -5.65 1.45 -0.35
CA GLU A 296 -6.66 0.73 -1.14
C GLU A 296 -7.56 -0.24 -0.34
N HIS A 297 -7.51 -0.16 1.00
CA HIS A 297 -8.39 -0.98 1.85
C HIS A 297 -9.90 -0.83 1.54
N PRO A 298 -10.40 0.32 1.04
CA PRO A 298 -11.81 0.50 0.77
C PRO A 298 -12.41 -0.48 -0.25
N VAL A 299 -11.64 -0.92 -1.26
CA VAL A 299 -12.17 -1.90 -2.23
C VAL A 299 -12.44 -3.25 -1.57
N THR A 300 -11.59 -3.68 -0.63
CA THR A 300 -11.83 -4.88 0.18
C THR A 300 -13.04 -4.72 1.08
N GLU A 301 -13.19 -3.58 1.74
CA GLU A 301 -14.37 -3.31 2.58
C GLU A 301 -15.68 -3.40 1.79
N TRP A 302 -15.70 -2.89 0.56
CA TRP A 302 -16.89 -2.94 -0.29
C TRP A 302 -17.28 -4.35 -0.73
N VAL A 303 -16.32 -5.20 -1.08
CA VAL A 303 -16.63 -6.55 -1.58
C VAL A 303 -16.86 -7.56 -0.46
N THR A 304 -16.34 -7.31 0.76
CA THR A 304 -16.48 -8.23 1.91
C THR A 304 -17.51 -7.77 2.94
N GLY A 305 -17.82 -6.47 2.99
CA GLY A 305 -18.65 -5.89 4.05
C GLY A 305 -17.95 -5.73 5.40
N VAL A 306 -16.64 -6.02 5.50
CA VAL A 306 -15.86 -5.90 6.74
C VAL A 306 -15.27 -4.50 6.83
N ASP A 307 -15.52 -3.76 7.91
CA ASP A 307 -14.88 -2.47 8.20
C ASP A 307 -13.51 -2.72 8.84
N LEU A 308 -12.45 -2.57 8.03
CA LEU A 308 -11.09 -2.90 8.44
C LEU A 308 -10.57 -2.03 9.57
N VAL A 309 -10.89 -0.74 9.58
CA VAL A 309 -10.43 0.18 10.64
C VAL A 309 -11.10 -0.14 11.98
N LYS A 310 -12.39 -0.45 11.97
CA LYS A 310 -13.08 -0.90 13.18
C LYS A 310 -12.53 -2.23 13.69
N GLU A 311 -12.23 -3.15 12.78
CA GLU A 311 -11.64 -4.43 13.15
C GLU A 311 -10.23 -4.27 13.74
N GLN A 312 -9.39 -3.37 13.18
CA GLN A 312 -8.09 -3.01 13.78
C GLN A 312 -8.22 -2.56 15.24
N ILE A 313 -9.17 -1.66 15.51
CA ILE A 313 -9.42 -1.13 16.86
C ILE A 313 -9.96 -2.22 17.79
N ARG A 314 -10.83 -3.12 17.30
CA ARG A 314 -11.35 -4.26 18.06
C ARG A 314 -10.23 -5.22 18.48
N ILE A 315 -9.37 -5.61 17.53
CA ILE A 315 -8.23 -6.49 17.79
C ILE A 315 -7.27 -5.84 18.79
N ALA A 316 -6.93 -4.58 18.59
CA ALA A 316 -6.06 -3.81 19.50
C ALA A 316 -6.68 -3.66 20.92
N SER A 317 -8.01 -3.67 21.03
CA SER A 317 -8.73 -3.73 22.31
C SER A 317 -8.69 -5.11 22.98
N GLY A 318 -8.01 -6.09 22.37
CA GLY A 318 -7.87 -7.45 22.89
C GLY A 318 -9.04 -8.38 22.61
N LEU A 319 -9.90 -8.03 21.65
CA LEU A 319 -11.01 -8.89 21.21
C LEU A 319 -10.55 -9.83 20.09
N PRO A 320 -11.16 -11.02 19.94
CA PRO A 320 -10.91 -11.88 18.79
C PRO A 320 -11.48 -11.27 17.51
N LEU A 321 -11.06 -11.81 16.36
CA LEU A 321 -11.67 -11.50 15.06
C LEU A 321 -13.19 -11.62 15.12
N SER A 322 -13.90 -10.71 14.46
CA SER A 322 -15.38 -10.68 14.45
C SER A 322 -15.99 -11.71 13.49
N CYS A 323 -15.17 -12.27 12.59
CA CYS A 323 -15.58 -13.23 11.57
C CYS A 323 -14.50 -14.31 11.40
N LYS A 324 -14.88 -15.43 10.80
CA LYS A 324 -13.99 -16.53 10.42
C LYS A 324 -13.78 -16.53 8.91
N GLN A 325 -12.82 -17.34 8.44
CA GLN A 325 -12.53 -17.45 7.00
C GLN A 325 -13.75 -17.88 6.18
N GLU A 326 -14.55 -18.81 6.71
CA GLU A 326 -15.77 -19.30 6.05
C GLU A 326 -16.89 -18.25 5.91
N ASP A 327 -16.84 -17.17 6.69
CA ASP A 327 -17.81 -16.09 6.62
C ASP A 327 -17.49 -15.07 5.51
N ILE A 328 -16.25 -15.09 4.99
CA ILE A 328 -15.78 -14.13 4.01
C ILE A 328 -16.26 -14.52 2.61
N GLN A 329 -17.08 -13.65 2.03
CA GLN A 329 -17.59 -13.79 0.67
C GLN A 329 -17.30 -12.51 -0.11
N LEU A 330 -16.67 -12.66 -1.28
CA LEU A 330 -16.47 -11.54 -2.20
C LEU A 330 -17.73 -11.32 -3.02
N THR A 331 -18.35 -10.17 -2.86
CA THR A 331 -19.62 -9.85 -3.54
C THR A 331 -19.47 -8.62 -4.42
N GLY A 332 -19.78 -8.79 -5.71
CA GLY A 332 -19.66 -7.71 -6.69
C GLY A 332 -18.21 -7.39 -7.03
N HIS A 333 -17.98 -6.14 -7.46
CA HIS A 333 -16.67 -5.64 -7.89
C HIS A 333 -16.50 -4.19 -7.44
N ALA A 334 -15.38 -3.86 -6.83
CA ALA A 334 -15.04 -2.52 -6.41
C ALA A 334 -13.79 -2.01 -7.14
N ILE A 335 -13.79 -0.74 -7.48
CA ILE A 335 -12.65 -0.03 -8.09
C ILE A 335 -12.40 1.23 -7.26
N GLU A 336 -11.13 1.51 -6.97
CA GLU A 336 -10.66 2.75 -6.37
C GLU A 336 -9.78 3.49 -7.37
N CYS A 337 -9.98 4.81 -7.51
CA CYS A 337 -9.07 5.71 -8.22
C CYS A 337 -8.50 6.73 -7.23
N ARG A 338 -7.18 6.82 -7.17
CA ARG A 338 -6.49 7.83 -6.36
C ARG A 338 -6.49 9.15 -7.08
N ILE A 339 -7.06 10.17 -6.47
CA ILE A 339 -7.07 11.55 -7.00
C ILE A 339 -5.92 12.32 -6.37
N ASN A 340 -4.97 12.68 -7.22
CA ASN A 340 -3.77 13.41 -6.83
C ASN A 340 -3.79 14.85 -7.37
N ALA A 341 -3.32 15.79 -6.55
CA ALA A 341 -3.04 17.16 -6.95
C ALA A 341 -1.75 17.20 -7.79
N GLU A 342 -1.83 16.74 -9.04
CA GLU A 342 -0.72 16.58 -9.99
C GLU A 342 -1.17 16.93 -11.41
N ASN A 343 -0.24 17.39 -12.24
CA ASN A 343 -0.50 17.68 -13.64
C ASN A 343 0.09 16.57 -14.55
N PRO A 344 -0.72 15.63 -15.08
CA PRO A 344 -0.24 14.57 -15.97
C PRO A 344 0.45 15.08 -17.23
N SER A 345 -0.04 16.18 -17.85
CA SER A 345 0.55 16.76 -19.06
C SER A 345 1.91 17.42 -18.83
N LYS A 346 2.31 17.63 -17.57
CA LYS A 346 3.61 18.14 -17.14
C LYS A 346 4.43 17.09 -16.38
N GLY A 347 4.29 15.81 -16.77
CA GLY A 347 5.03 14.70 -16.15
C GLY A 347 4.62 14.41 -14.71
N PHE A 348 3.37 14.64 -14.35
CA PHE A 348 2.81 14.44 -12.99
C PHE A 348 3.47 15.34 -11.93
N ARG A 349 3.83 16.56 -12.33
CA ARG A 349 4.35 17.53 -11.38
C ARG A 349 3.29 17.87 -10.35
N PRO A 350 3.62 17.86 -9.04
CA PRO A 350 2.69 18.26 -7.97
C PRO A 350 2.12 19.65 -8.18
N SER A 351 0.85 19.82 -7.89
CA SER A 351 0.09 21.06 -8.03
C SER A 351 -0.49 21.50 -6.67
N PRO A 352 0.36 21.94 -5.70
CA PRO A 352 -0.12 22.52 -4.46
C PRO A 352 -0.83 23.84 -4.75
N GLY A 353 -1.81 24.19 -3.93
CA GLY A 353 -2.58 25.45 -4.11
C GLY A 353 -3.91 25.39 -3.39
N THR A 354 -4.69 26.46 -3.57
CA THR A 354 -6.01 26.57 -2.94
C THR A 354 -7.09 26.04 -3.89
N ILE A 355 -7.87 25.09 -3.40
CA ILE A 355 -9.08 24.62 -4.07
C ILE A 355 -10.13 25.73 -3.98
N THR A 356 -10.48 26.32 -5.12
CA THR A 356 -11.45 27.40 -5.16
C THR A 356 -12.88 26.92 -5.16
N ASP A 357 -13.14 25.83 -5.86
CA ASP A 357 -14.42 25.13 -5.85
C ASP A 357 -14.22 23.62 -6.01
N MET A 358 -15.14 22.83 -5.43
CA MET A 358 -15.11 21.38 -5.58
C MET A 358 -16.48 20.74 -5.45
N TYR A 359 -16.69 19.69 -6.22
CA TYR A 359 -17.82 18.80 -6.10
C TYR A 359 -17.35 17.36 -6.25
N PHE A 360 -17.81 16.48 -5.35
CA PHE A 360 -17.64 15.05 -5.47
C PHE A 360 -18.99 14.36 -5.71
N PRO A 361 -19.03 13.36 -6.61
CA PRO A 361 -20.24 12.62 -6.91
C PRO A 361 -20.74 11.83 -5.69
N GLY A 362 -22.03 11.56 -5.68
CA GLY A 362 -22.69 10.70 -4.72
C GLY A 362 -23.56 9.65 -5.40
N GLY A 363 -24.27 8.88 -4.61
CA GLY A 363 -25.22 7.88 -5.12
C GLY A 363 -24.91 6.45 -4.69
N LYS A 364 -25.73 5.51 -5.17
CA LYS A 364 -25.62 4.11 -4.76
C LYS A 364 -24.32 3.47 -5.23
N GLY A 365 -23.50 3.02 -4.29
CA GLY A 365 -22.23 2.34 -4.55
C GLY A 365 -21.12 3.31 -4.99
N ILE A 366 -21.17 4.56 -4.55
CA ILE A 366 -20.08 5.54 -4.64
C ILE A 366 -19.68 5.93 -3.21
N ARG A 367 -18.38 5.90 -2.94
CA ARG A 367 -17.75 6.35 -1.69
C ARG A 367 -16.60 7.28 -2.01
N ILE A 368 -16.50 8.38 -1.27
CA ILE A 368 -15.40 9.32 -1.35
C ILE A 368 -14.67 9.35 -0.01
N ASP A 369 -13.39 9.00 -0.03
CA ASP A 369 -12.50 9.20 1.10
C ASP A 369 -11.60 10.39 0.80
N SER A 370 -11.80 11.50 1.51
CA SER A 370 -11.11 12.77 1.27
C SER A 370 -11.00 13.59 2.55
N ALA A 371 -10.02 14.48 2.57
CA ALA A 371 -9.83 15.46 3.64
C ALA A 371 -9.80 16.92 3.11
N VAL A 372 -10.09 17.11 1.83
CA VAL A 372 -10.11 18.45 1.22
C VAL A 372 -11.53 19.00 1.11
N TYR A 373 -11.64 20.31 1.01
CA TYR A 373 -12.91 21.05 0.89
C TYR A 373 -12.66 22.38 0.13
N SER A 374 -13.71 23.02 -0.36
CA SER A 374 -13.60 24.34 -1.04
C SER A 374 -12.99 25.38 -0.10
N GLY A 375 -11.95 26.06 -0.55
CA GLY A 375 -11.14 26.99 0.25
C GLY A 375 -9.94 26.36 0.96
N TYR A 376 -9.79 25.03 0.95
CA TYR A 376 -8.61 24.38 1.53
C TYR A 376 -7.36 24.59 0.66
N THR A 377 -6.25 24.92 1.30
CA THR A 377 -4.94 25.04 0.64
C THR A 377 -4.12 23.80 0.85
N ILE A 378 -3.81 23.10 -0.24
CA ILE A 378 -2.96 21.90 -0.24
C ILE A 378 -1.52 22.33 0.01
N PRO A 379 -0.89 21.90 1.13
CA PRO A 379 0.48 22.28 1.42
C PRO A 379 1.47 21.51 0.55
N PRO A 380 2.63 22.08 0.18
CA PRO A 380 3.63 21.43 -0.68
C PRO A 380 4.57 20.46 0.06
N TYR A 381 4.27 20.11 1.30
CA TYR A 381 5.18 19.35 2.18
C TYR A 381 4.89 17.85 2.21
N TYR A 382 3.74 17.40 1.70
CA TYR A 382 3.23 16.04 1.87
C TYR A 382 2.86 15.44 0.53
N ASP A 383 2.43 14.17 0.56
CA ASP A 383 1.94 13.46 -0.62
C ASP A 383 0.81 14.24 -1.32
N SER A 384 0.76 14.12 -2.64
CA SER A 384 -0.17 14.82 -3.52
C SER A 384 -1.60 14.25 -3.51
N MET A 385 -1.82 13.07 -2.92
CA MET A 385 -3.15 12.43 -2.88
C MET A 385 -4.12 13.23 -2.01
N ILE A 386 -5.23 13.68 -2.63
CA ILE A 386 -6.24 14.52 -1.98
C ILE A 386 -7.57 13.81 -1.76
N ALA A 387 -7.84 12.77 -2.55
CA ALA A 387 -9.05 11.98 -2.43
C ALA A 387 -8.88 10.59 -3.02
N LYS A 388 -9.78 9.69 -2.65
CA LYS A 388 -10.04 8.43 -3.33
C LYS A 388 -11.50 8.42 -3.75
N VAL A 389 -11.74 8.11 -5.02
CA VAL A 389 -13.07 7.80 -5.53
C VAL A 389 -13.18 6.29 -5.57
N ILE A 390 -14.11 5.72 -4.85
CA ILE A 390 -14.32 4.29 -4.75
C ILE A 390 -15.74 3.96 -5.24
N VAL A 391 -15.86 3.00 -6.14
CA VAL A 391 -17.16 2.54 -6.61
C VAL A 391 -17.33 1.04 -6.36
N TRP A 392 -18.59 0.63 -6.23
CA TRP A 392 -18.99 -0.77 -6.18
C TRP A 392 -20.14 -1.04 -7.13
N ALA A 393 -20.10 -2.17 -7.82
CA ALA A 393 -21.18 -2.66 -8.67
C ALA A 393 -21.27 -4.19 -8.63
N LYS A 394 -22.25 -4.78 -9.33
CA LYS A 394 -22.44 -6.23 -9.33
C LYS A 394 -21.34 -7.00 -10.04
N ASN A 395 -20.69 -6.37 -11.00
CA ASN A 395 -19.61 -6.94 -11.81
C ASN A 395 -18.66 -5.83 -12.27
N ARG A 396 -17.50 -6.22 -12.80
CA ARG A 396 -16.42 -5.32 -13.24
C ARG A 396 -16.88 -4.32 -14.29
N THR A 397 -17.61 -4.76 -15.32
CA THR A 397 -18.08 -3.87 -16.39
C THR A 397 -18.99 -2.76 -15.87
N GLU A 398 -19.89 -3.08 -14.94
CA GLU A 398 -20.73 -2.07 -14.29
C GLU A 398 -19.91 -1.16 -13.37
N ALA A 399 -18.88 -1.68 -12.69
CA ALA A 399 -18.00 -0.88 -11.85
C ALA A 399 -17.18 0.12 -12.68
N ILE A 400 -16.61 -0.30 -13.82
CA ILE A 400 -15.88 0.60 -14.73
C ILE A 400 -16.80 1.73 -15.21
N ARG A 401 -17.99 1.42 -15.70
CA ARG A 401 -18.95 2.44 -16.17
C ARG A 401 -19.37 3.41 -15.06
N LYS A 402 -19.53 2.89 -13.84
CA LYS A 402 -19.85 3.71 -12.67
C LYS A 402 -18.69 4.62 -12.29
N MET A 403 -17.45 4.11 -12.35
CA MET A 403 -16.26 4.92 -12.08
C MET A 403 -16.09 6.02 -13.13
N GLN A 404 -16.28 5.72 -14.42
CA GLN A 404 -16.26 6.72 -15.48
C GLN A 404 -17.33 7.81 -15.27
N SER A 405 -18.55 7.41 -14.90
CA SER A 405 -19.61 8.37 -14.55
C SER A 405 -19.24 9.21 -13.34
N ALA A 406 -18.69 8.59 -12.28
CA ALA A 406 -18.29 9.29 -11.08
C ALA A 406 -17.16 10.29 -11.35
N LEU A 407 -16.11 9.88 -12.07
CA LEU A 407 -15.00 10.77 -12.42
C LEU A 407 -15.45 11.94 -13.31
N GLY A 408 -16.40 11.69 -14.23
CA GLY A 408 -16.98 12.74 -15.08
C GLY A 408 -17.79 13.81 -14.31
N GLU A 409 -18.19 13.51 -13.08
CA GLU A 409 -18.88 14.46 -12.19
C GLU A 409 -17.93 15.18 -11.23
N VAL A 410 -16.67 14.71 -11.05
CA VAL A 410 -15.71 15.35 -10.14
C VAL A 410 -15.33 16.72 -10.65
N ILE A 411 -15.54 17.74 -9.85
CA ILE A 411 -15.08 19.10 -10.10
C ILE A 411 -14.08 19.48 -9.02
N ILE A 412 -12.88 19.88 -9.41
CA ILE A 412 -11.86 20.44 -8.50
C ILE A 412 -11.18 21.58 -9.25
N GLU A 413 -11.41 22.81 -8.79
CA GLU A 413 -10.88 24.02 -9.40
C GLU A 413 -9.79 24.66 -8.52
N GLY A 414 -8.89 25.41 -9.15
CA GLY A 414 -7.78 26.12 -8.48
C GLY A 414 -6.47 25.34 -8.44
N ILE A 415 -6.50 24.04 -8.77
CA ILE A 415 -5.32 23.17 -8.86
C ILE A 415 -5.44 22.23 -10.06
N ASP A 416 -4.32 21.67 -10.51
CA ASP A 416 -4.32 20.55 -11.47
C ASP A 416 -4.53 19.23 -10.72
N THR A 417 -5.25 18.28 -11.34
CA THR A 417 -5.46 16.93 -10.82
C THR A 417 -5.29 15.88 -11.91
N ASN A 418 -5.18 14.60 -11.50
CA ASN A 418 -5.08 13.46 -12.42
C ASN A 418 -6.45 12.86 -12.79
N VAL A 419 -7.57 13.51 -12.54
CA VAL A 419 -8.93 12.97 -12.77
C VAL A 419 -9.12 12.51 -14.21
N ASP A 420 -8.80 13.38 -15.19
CA ASP A 420 -8.95 13.06 -16.62
C ASP A 420 -8.04 11.88 -17.03
N TYR A 421 -6.85 11.80 -16.47
CA TYR A 421 -5.93 10.70 -16.74
C TYR A 421 -6.45 9.36 -16.18
N GLN A 422 -7.08 9.37 -15.02
CA GLN A 422 -7.79 8.19 -14.49
C GLN A 422 -8.92 7.75 -15.41
N TYR A 423 -9.67 8.71 -15.98
CA TYR A 423 -10.72 8.40 -16.95
C TYR A 423 -10.14 7.78 -18.23
N GLU A 424 -9.02 8.29 -18.77
CA GLU A 424 -8.34 7.72 -19.93
C GLU A 424 -7.90 6.26 -19.69
N ILE A 425 -7.36 5.95 -18.50
CA ILE A 425 -7.01 4.57 -18.13
C ILE A 425 -8.23 3.65 -18.18
N LEU A 426 -9.34 4.07 -17.57
CA LEU A 426 -10.58 3.29 -17.54
C LEU A 426 -11.21 3.08 -18.93
N ASP A 427 -10.97 4.01 -19.86
CA ASP A 427 -11.48 3.92 -21.25
C ASP A 427 -10.58 3.08 -22.16
N HIS A 428 -9.36 2.78 -21.73
CA HIS A 428 -8.41 2.01 -22.52
C HIS A 428 -8.88 0.57 -22.74
N PRO A 429 -8.84 0.03 -23.98
CA PRO A 429 -9.34 -1.31 -24.31
C PRO A 429 -8.69 -2.42 -23.47
N ASP A 430 -7.38 -2.34 -23.19
CA ASP A 430 -6.67 -3.32 -22.38
C ASP A 430 -7.13 -3.28 -20.92
N PHE A 431 -7.42 -2.09 -20.37
CA PHE A 431 -8.00 -2.00 -19.02
C PHE A 431 -9.40 -2.65 -19.00
N GLN A 432 -10.25 -2.32 -19.97
CA GLN A 432 -11.61 -2.86 -20.05
C GLN A 432 -11.63 -4.37 -20.20
N SER A 433 -10.71 -4.93 -20.99
CA SER A 433 -10.59 -6.38 -21.18
C SER A 433 -9.86 -7.10 -20.03
N GLY A 434 -9.28 -6.37 -19.08
CA GLY A 434 -8.48 -6.95 -18.01
C GLY A 434 -7.06 -7.36 -18.42
N ASN A 435 -6.57 -6.94 -19.58
CA ASN A 435 -5.20 -7.19 -20.06
C ASN A 435 -4.22 -6.17 -19.47
N THR A 436 -4.09 -6.16 -18.16
CA THR A 436 -3.25 -5.20 -17.41
C THR A 436 -2.10 -5.93 -16.71
N ASP A 437 -1.00 -5.22 -16.49
CA ASP A 437 0.16 -5.62 -15.71
C ASP A 437 0.87 -4.35 -15.19
N VAL A 438 1.98 -4.49 -14.46
CA VAL A 438 2.68 -3.35 -13.84
C VAL A 438 3.30 -2.38 -14.86
N GLU A 439 3.43 -2.78 -16.12
CA GLU A 439 3.98 -1.96 -17.21
C GLU A 439 2.87 -1.32 -18.08
N PHE A 440 1.59 -1.49 -17.70
CA PHE A 440 0.45 -0.99 -18.48
C PHE A 440 0.54 0.51 -18.78
N ILE A 441 0.85 1.34 -17.77
CA ILE A 441 0.94 2.80 -17.95
C ILE A 441 2.06 3.19 -18.92
N GLU A 442 3.21 2.52 -18.82
CA GLU A 442 4.34 2.79 -19.73
C GLU A 442 3.97 2.49 -21.18
N ARG A 443 3.26 1.37 -21.43
CA ARG A 443 2.77 1.05 -22.77
C ARG A 443 1.74 2.06 -23.26
N MET A 444 0.75 2.41 -22.43
CA MET A 444 -0.27 3.39 -22.76
C MET A 444 0.32 4.77 -23.10
N GLU A 445 1.40 5.18 -22.42
CA GLU A 445 2.10 6.43 -22.71
C GLU A 445 2.96 6.35 -23.98
N ALA A 446 3.52 5.19 -24.31
CA ALA A 446 4.30 4.97 -25.52
C ALA A 446 3.45 4.96 -26.81
N ASP A 447 2.16 4.65 -26.69
CA ASP A 447 1.22 4.61 -27.81
C ASP A 447 0.60 6.00 -28.13
N LYS A 448 0.84 7.03 -27.30
CA LYS A 448 0.44 8.44 -27.51
C LYS A 448 1.41 9.21 -28.37
#